data_06992cc3ab7cbf2ab3ceb702dda74ea0
#
_entry.id   06992cc3ab7cbf2ab3ceb702dda74ea0
#
_cell.length_a   1.000
_cell.length_b   1.000
_cell.length_c   1.000
_cell.angle_alpha   90.00
_cell.angle_beta   90.00
_cell.angle_gamma   90.00
#
_symmetry.space_group_name_H-M   'P 1'
#
loop_
_entity.id
_entity.type
_entity.pdbx_description
1 polymer ?
#
loop_
_entity_poly.entity_id
_entity_poly.type
_entity_poly.pdbx_seq_one_letter_code
_entity_poly.pdbx_strand_id
1 'polypeptide(L)'
;MAMSKTDKIAYVRALLQNDERFTPSMIGVFLADAEDAILRRLYPFGIPDSVSDVPAIYERLQCKLALRYINKIGAEGEVLHAENGVDRHYGSTNEEDLLSEVTPYAKVVG
;
A
#
# COMPACT_ATOMS: atom_id res chain seq x y z
N MET A 1 -17.90 1.21 5.08
CA MET A 1 -17.87 -0.24 5.09
C MET A 1 -16.47 -0.74 4.82
N ALA A 2 -16.02 -1.70 5.61
CA ALA A 2 -14.64 -2.17 5.48
C ALA A 2 -14.50 -3.07 4.25
N MET A 3 -13.35 -2.96 3.60
CA MET A 3 -13.01 -3.82 2.47
C MET A 3 -12.40 -5.11 3.00
N SER A 4 -12.84 -6.23 2.46
CA SER A 4 -12.23 -7.50 2.79
C SER A 4 -10.87 -7.60 2.09
N LYS A 5 -10.09 -8.60 2.47
CA LYS A 5 -8.83 -8.84 1.79
C LYS A 5 -9.06 -9.09 0.30
N THR A 6 -10.10 -9.83 -0.03
CA THR A 6 -10.44 -10.09 -1.42
C THR A 6 -10.78 -8.81 -2.15
N ASP A 7 -11.52 -7.90 -1.50
CA ASP A 7 -11.87 -6.62 -2.10
C ASP A 7 -10.63 -5.79 -2.37
N LYS A 8 -9.68 -5.79 -1.45
CA LYS A 8 -8.45 -5.03 -1.61
C LYS A 8 -7.62 -5.58 -2.76
N ILE A 9 -7.54 -6.90 -2.86
CA ILE A 9 -6.82 -7.52 -3.97
C ILE A 9 -7.48 -7.16 -5.29
N ALA A 10 -8.80 -7.21 -5.34
CA ALA A 10 -9.51 -6.86 -6.57
C ALA A 10 -9.28 -5.40 -6.96
N TYR A 11 -9.25 -4.51 -5.97
CA TYR A 11 -9.01 -3.11 -6.21
C TYR A 11 -7.62 -2.90 -6.83
N VAL A 12 -6.60 -3.53 -6.25
CA VAL A 12 -5.25 -3.39 -6.77
C VAL A 12 -5.12 -4.02 -8.15
N ARG A 13 -5.77 -5.18 -8.36
CA ARG A 13 -5.73 -5.80 -9.68
C ARG A 13 -6.35 -4.91 -10.74
N ALA A 14 -7.42 -4.22 -10.40
CA ALA A 14 -8.04 -3.29 -11.33
C ALA A 14 -7.09 -2.15 -11.68
N LEU A 15 -6.36 -1.64 -10.69
CA LEU A 15 -5.40 -0.58 -10.93
C LEU A 15 -4.23 -1.07 -11.77
N LEU A 16 -3.94 -2.36 -11.72
CA LEU A 16 -2.91 -2.98 -12.55
C LEU A 16 -3.47 -3.45 -13.88
N GLN A 17 -4.72 -3.10 -14.17
CA GLN A 17 -5.39 -3.45 -15.42
C GLN A 17 -5.45 -4.96 -15.64
N ASN A 18 -5.59 -5.69 -14.52
CA ASN A 18 -5.70 -7.15 -14.52
C ASN A 18 -4.50 -7.84 -15.16
N ASP A 19 -3.34 -7.26 -14.99
CA ASP A 19 -2.09 -7.83 -15.50
C ASP A 19 -1.83 -9.15 -14.80
N GLU A 20 -1.77 -10.23 -15.57
CA GLU A 20 -1.64 -11.57 -15.01
C GLU A 20 -0.25 -11.85 -14.42
N ARG A 21 0.70 -10.99 -14.67
CA ARG A 21 2.00 -11.13 -14.04
C ARG A 21 1.91 -10.95 -12.52
N PHE A 22 0.88 -10.27 -12.07
CA PHE A 22 0.69 -10.01 -10.64
C PHE A 22 -0.44 -10.89 -10.12
N THR A 23 -0.05 -11.98 -9.45
CA THR A 23 -1.03 -12.92 -8.93
C THR A 23 -1.68 -12.37 -7.68
N PRO A 24 -2.87 -12.88 -7.34
CA PRO A 24 -3.49 -12.46 -6.07
C PRO A 24 -2.59 -12.68 -4.86
N SER A 25 -1.78 -13.74 -4.87
CA SER A 25 -0.87 -14.00 -3.77
C SER A 25 0.18 -12.91 -3.65
N MET A 26 0.74 -12.49 -4.77
CA MET A 26 1.73 -11.41 -4.76
C MET A 26 1.11 -10.13 -4.26
N ILE A 27 -0.06 -9.81 -4.78
CA ILE A 27 -0.75 -8.58 -4.38
C ILE A 27 -1.03 -8.62 -2.89
N GLY A 28 -1.41 -9.78 -2.37
CA GLY A 28 -1.67 -9.94 -0.95
C GLY A 28 -0.45 -9.64 -0.09
N VAL A 29 0.74 -10.04 -0.55
CA VAL A 29 1.97 -9.75 0.17
C VAL A 29 2.20 -8.24 0.26
N PHE A 30 2.04 -7.54 -0.86
CA PHE A 30 2.24 -6.10 -0.87
C PHE A 30 1.18 -5.38 -0.05
N LEU A 31 -0.04 -5.91 -0.04
CA LEU A 31 -1.07 -5.34 0.82
C LEU A 31 -0.73 -5.52 2.30
N ALA A 32 -0.16 -6.65 2.65
CA ALA A 32 0.27 -6.87 4.03
C ALA A 32 1.39 -5.92 4.42
N ASP A 33 2.34 -5.70 3.51
CA ASP A 33 3.41 -4.75 3.76
C ASP A 33 2.86 -3.34 3.93
N ALA A 34 1.89 -2.97 3.12
CA ALA A 34 1.27 -1.66 3.20
C ALA A 34 0.51 -1.51 4.51
N GLU A 35 -0.18 -2.57 4.92
CA GLU A 35 -0.90 -2.57 6.19
C GLU A 35 0.05 -2.32 7.35
N ASP A 36 1.17 -3.02 7.34
CA ASP A 36 2.15 -2.87 8.39
C ASP A 36 2.69 -1.44 8.44
N ALA A 37 2.98 -0.87 7.28
CA ALA A 37 3.50 0.49 7.22
C ALA A 37 2.51 1.49 7.77
N ILE A 38 1.24 1.34 7.43
CA ILE A 38 0.21 2.25 7.91
C ILE A 38 0.02 2.10 9.41
N LEU A 39 -0.02 0.86 9.90
CA LEU A 39 -0.22 0.63 11.32
C LEU A 39 0.95 1.13 12.14
N ARG A 40 2.16 0.99 11.64
CA ARG A 40 3.33 1.53 12.34
C ARG A 40 3.27 3.04 12.42
N ARG A 41 2.73 3.67 11.40
CA ARG A 41 2.57 5.12 11.40
C ARG A 41 1.49 5.56 12.36
N LEU A 42 0.39 4.80 12.42
CA LEU A 42 -0.70 5.11 13.34
C LEU A 42 -0.30 4.92 14.79
N TYR A 43 0.52 3.92 15.05
CA TYR A 43 0.90 3.55 16.43
C TYR A 43 2.41 3.63 16.58
N PRO A 44 2.96 4.84 16.62
CA PRO A 44 4.42 4.97 16.73
C PRO A 44 5.00 4.42 18.03
N PHE A 45 4.15 4.15 19.03
CA PHE A 45 4.60 3.56 20.30
C PHE A 45 4.51 2.04 20.28
N GLY A 46 3.98 1.45 19.24
CA GLY A 46 3.76 0.02 19.16
C GLY A 46 2.32 -0.29 18.81
N ILE A 47 2.13 -1.26 17.94
CA ILE A 47 0.81 -1.65 17.48
C ILE A 47 0.15 -2.52 18.53
N PRO A 48 -1.06 -2.15 19.02
CA PRO A 48 -1.75 -2.99 20.00
C PRO A 48 -2.12 -4.36 19.42
N ASP A 49 -2.08 -5.38 20.27
CA ASP A 49 -2.40 -6.73 19.84
C ASP A 49 -3.82 -6.85 19.30
N SER A 50 -4.71 -5.98 19.76
CA SER A 50 -6.10 -6.02 19.32
C SER A 50 -6.31 -5.48 17.92
N VAL A 51 -5.28 -4.84 17.37
CA VAL A 51 -5.37 -4.22 16.04
C VAL A 51 -4.84 -5.20 15.01
N SER A 52 -5.69 -5.58 14.06
CA SER A 52 -5.32 -6.54 13.04
C SER A 52 -5.50 -6.01 11.63
N ASP A 53 -6.00 -4.80 11.47
CA ASP A 53 -6.25 -4.26 10.14
C ASP A 53 -6.22 -2.74 10.21
N VAL A 54 -6.11 -2.12 9.02
CA VAL A 54 -6.11 -0.66 8.97
C VAL A 54 -7.55 -0.15 9.13
N PRO A 55 -7.71 1.06 9.68
CA PRO A 55 -9.02 1.67 9.75
C PRO A 55 -9.61 1.85 8.35
N ALA A 56 -10.93 1.82 8.28
CA ALA A 56 -11.61 1.89 6.98
C ALA A 56 -11.21 3.12 6.17
N ILE A 57 -10.94 4.23 6.83
CA ILE A 57 -10.58 5.45 6.11
C ILE A 57 -9.23 5.33 5.39
N TYR A 58 -8.42 4.35 5.78
CA TYR A 58 -7.09 4.17 5.18
C TYR A 58 -7.02 2.95 4.27
N GLU A 59 -8.13 2.28 4.00
CA GLU A 59 -8.09 1.06 3.20
C GLU A 59 -7.69 1.33 1.76
N ARG A 60 -8.19 2.41 1.18
CA ARG A 60 -7.79 2.75 -0.18
C ARG A 60 -6.34 3.20 -0.22
N LEU A 61 -5.90 3.87 0.83
CA LEU A 61 -4.51 4.25 0.93
C LEU A 61 -3.62 3.02 0.99
N GLN A 62 -4.05 1.99 1.71
CA GLN A 62 -3.34 0.73 1.75
C GLN A 62 -3.18 0.14 0.36
N CYS A 63 -4.25 0.16 -0.43
CA CYS A 63 -4.20 -0.37 -1.78
C CYS A 63 -3.27 0.44 -2.67
N LYS A 64 -3.31 1.76 -2.55
CA LYS A 64 -2.43 2.62 -3.33
C LYS A 64 -0.98 2.43 -2.94
N LEU A 65 -0.73 2.23 -1.65
CA LEU A 65 0.62 2.02 -1.18
C LEU A 65 1.15 0.67 -1.69
N ALA A 66 0.29 -0.36 -1.67
CA ALA A 66 0.67 -1.65 -2.22
C ALA A 66 1.02 -1.53 -3.70
N LEU A 67 0.22 -0.77 -4.43
CA LEU A 67 0.48 -0.54 -5.85
C LEU A 67 1.83 0.16 -6.05
N ARG A 68 2.14 1.09 -5.18
CA ARG A 68 3.41 1.81 -5.25
C ARG A 68 4.58 0.86 -5.05
N TYR A 69 4.45 -0.06 -4.10
CA TYR A 69 5.49 -1.06 -3.86
C TYR A 69 5.67 -1.95 -5.09
N ILE A 70 4.55 -2.37 -5.70
CA ILE A 70 4.61 -3.21 -6.89
C ILE A 70 5.31 -2.49 -8.03
N ASN A 71 4.95 -1.22 -8.25
CA ASN A 71 5.56 -0.45 -9.31
C ASN A 71 7.04 -0.21 -9.07
N LYS A 72 7.42 -0.02 -7.83
CA LYS A 72 8.81 0.20 -7.49
C LYS A 72 9.64 -1.03 -7.81
N ILE A 73 9.15 -2.20 -7.47
CA ILE A 73 9.87 -3.43 -7.75
C ILE A 73 9.96 -3.64 -9.25
N GLY A 74 8.88 -3.39 -9.97
CA GLY A 74 8.90 -3.51 -11.41
C GLY A 74 9.92 -2.60 -12.04
N ALA A 75 9.96 -1.35 -11.57
CA ALA A 75 10.89 -0.39 -12.12
C ALA A 75 12.34 -0.79 -11.86
N GLU A 76 12.60 -1.38 -10.71
CA GLU A 76 13.94 -1.78 -10.34
C GLU A 76 14.39 -3.03 -11.10
N GLY A 77 13.44 -3.91 -11.40
CA GLY A 77 13.78 -5.18 -11.99
C GLY A 77 13.59 -5.27 -13.49
N GLU A 78 13.07 -4.22 -14.10
CA GLU A 78 12.70 -4.29 -15.51
C GLU A 78 13.24 -3.13 -16.30
N VAL A 79 14.05 -3.48 -17.24
CA VAL A 79 14.61 -2.47 -18.13
C VAL A 79 13.53 -1.78 -18.96
N LEU A 80 12.51 -2.52 -19.31
CA LEU A 80 11.46 -1.97 -20.14
C LEU A 80 10.77 -0.77 -19.52
N HIS A 81 10.89 -0.62 -18.23
CA HIS A 81 10.29 0.52 -17.58
C HIS A 81 10.93 1.83 -17.99
N ALA A 82 12.14 1.76 -18.48
CA ALA A 82 12.81 2.96 -18.96
C ALA A 82 12.07 3.57 -20.14
N GLU A 83 11.38 2.76 -20.89
CA GLU A 83 10.67 3.25 -22.06
C GLU A 83 9.37 3.92 -21.70
N ASN A 84 8.89 3.69 -20.51
CA ASN A 84 7.62 4.25 -20.10
C ASN A 84 7.85 5.59 -19.43
N GLY A 85 7.79 6.63 -20.21
CA GLY A 85 7.96 7.96 -19.66
C GLY A 85 7.00 8.24 -18.54
N VAL A 86 5.84 7.63 -18.57
CA VAL A 86 4.85 7.85 -17.53
C VAL A 86 5.35 7.41 -16.16
N ASP A 87 6.32 6.52 -16.12
CA ASP A 87 6.81 6.05 -14.83
C ASP A 87 7.38 7.16 -13.99
N ARG A 88 7.79 8.21 -14.63
CA ARG A 88 8.35 9.33 -13.89
C ARG A 88 7.34 9.97 -12.97
N HIS A 89 6.08 9.86 -13.32
CA HIS A 89 5.05 10.42 -12.47
C HIS A 89 4.91 9.63 -11.18
N TYR A 90 5.12 8.33 -11.29
CA TYR A 90 5.10 7.50 -10.10
C TYR A 90 6.35 7.73 -9.27
N GLY A 91 7.46 7.94 -9.94
CA GLY A 91 8.70 8.16 -9.24
C GLY A 91 8.73 9.42 -8.42
N SER A 92 7.93 10.40 -8.82
CA SER A 92 7.90 11.66 -8.09
C SER A 92 7.07 11.57 -6.81
N THR A 93 6.23 10.53 -6.69
CA THR A 93 5.41 10.31 -5.52
C THR A 93 5.85 9.04 -4.86
N ASN A 94 6.57 9.14 -3.75
CA ASN A 94 7.07 7.97 -3.08
C ASN A 94 6.12 7.54 -1.98
N GLU A 95 6.49 6.46 -1.28
CA GLU A 95 5.65 5.92 -0.23
C GLU A 95 5.42 6.91 0.89
N GLU A 96 6.39 7.77 1.14
CA GLU A 96 6.26 8.74 2.21
C GLU A 96 5.16 9.73 1.94
N ASP A 97 4.95 10.09 0.68
CA ASP A 97 3.86 11.00 0.33
C ASP A 97 2.52 10.41 0.69
N LEU A 98 2.34 9.13 0.43
CA LEU A 98 1.10 8.45 0.79
C LEU A 98 0.97 8.29 2.30
N LEU A 99 2.06 7.92 2.95
CA LEU A 99 2.03 7.72 4.39
C LEU A 99 1.79 9.01 5.15
N SER A 100 2.13 10.14 4.54
CA SER A 100 1.90 11.43 5.20
C SER A 100 0.42 11.72 5.39
N GLU A 101 -0.45 11.01 4.66
CA GLU A 101 -1.89 11.15 4.85
C GLU A 101 -2.38 10.47 6.10
N VAL A 102 -1.55 9.62 6.69
CA VAL A 102 -1.93 8.91 7.91
C VAL A 102 -1.57 9.79 9.10
N THR A 103 -2.58 10.11 9.90
CA THR A 103 -2.37 10.91 11.09
C THR A 103 -2.12 9.98 12.27
N PRO A 104 -0.91 10.02 12.84
CA PRO A 104 -0.61 9.13 13.97
C PRO A 104 -1.52 9.43 15.16
N TYR A 105 -1.85 8.38 15.89
CA TYR A 105 -2.58 8.56 17.12
C TYR A 105 -1.65 9.14 18.18
N ALA A 106 -2.20 10.04 18.97
CA ALA A 106 -1.43 10.60 20.07
C ALA A 106 -1.30 9.56 21.16
N LYS A 107 -0.15 9.58 21.82
CA LYS A 107 0.03 8.70 22.95
C LYS A 107 -0.89 9.16 24.07
N VAL A 108 -1.69 8.24 24.55
CA VAL A 108 -2.56 8.54 25.66
C VAL A 108 -1.78 8.40 26.95
N VAL A 109 -1.69 9.49 27.65
CA VAL A 109 -1.00 9.51 28.92
C VAL A 109 -2.08 9.43 29.99
N GLY A 110 -2.05 8.36 30.68
CA GLY A 110 -3.13 8.31 31.53
C GLY A 110 -3.25 7.51 32.55
#